data_43a3efc119988cc71fd203b26c651ce6
#
_entry.id   43a3efc119988cc71fd203b26c651ce6
#
_cell.length_a   1.000
_cell.length_b   1.000
_cell.length_c   1.000
_cell.angle_alpha   90.00
_cell.angle_beta   90.00
_cell.angle_gamma   90.00
#
_symmetry.space_group_name_H-M   'P 1'
#
loop_
_entity.id
_entity.type
_entity.pdbx_description
1 polymer ?
#
loop_
_entity_poly.entity_id
_entity_poly.type
_entity_poly.pdbx_seq_one_letter_code
_entity_poly.pdbx_strand_id
1 'polypeptide(L)'
;RRQRQMCIRDRRMRFNPALLHSGKMGDEATGATLTPIYQSSAFYQTSAEQHEKLFHNKANGFSYTRLNNPTITAFENRMTALENGLSSIACASGMAAIFNALLHIVNAGEEILASTSLYGGSIDVFHDFEAFGIKTVFVDIHDEEAVKAAINDKTRVIFAETIGNPKLDVVD
;
A
#
# COMPACT_ATOMS: atom_id res chain seq x y z
N ARG A 1 26.19 0.89 -23.23
CA ARG A 1 25.45 0.18 -22.15
C ARG A 1 24.50 1.10 -21.39
N ARG A 2 24.89 2.34 -20.99
CA ARG A 2 24.02 3.32 -20.29
C ARG A 2 22.74 3.69 -21.09
N GLN A 3 22.83 3.87 -22.42
CA GLN A 3 21.68 4.20 -23.25
C GLN A 3 20.64 3.06 -23.35
N ARG A 4 21.05 1.79 -23.34
CA ARG A 4 20.11 0.66 -23.33
C ARG A 4 19.33 0.53 -22.00
N GLN A 5 19.94 0.89 -20.87
CA GLN A 5 19.25 0.91 -19.57
C GLN A 5 18.25 2.06 -19.47
N MET A 6 18.53 3.23 -20.07
CA MET A 6 17.59 4.36 -20.11
C MET A 6 16.35 4.05 -20.96
N CYS A 7 16.52 3.38 -22.12
CA CYS A 7 15.40 3.01 -23.00
C CYS A 7 14.45 1.94 -22.41
N ILE A 8 14.89 1.19 -21.40
CA ILE A 8 14.05 0.19 -20.71
C ILE A 8 13.21 0.85 -19.60
N ARG A 9 13.67 1.95 -19.00
CA ARG A 9 12.97 2.67 -17.94
C ARG A 9 11.71 3.41 -18.40
N ASP A 10 11.67 3.88 -19.64
CA ASP A 10 10.58 4.72 -20.17
C ASP A 10 9.48 3.93 -20.90
N ARG A 11 9.65 2.62 -21.12
CA ARG A 11 8.59 1.78 -21.67
C ARG A 11 7.73 1.26 -20.51
N ARG A 12 6.45 1.64 -20.49
CA ARG A 12 5.44 0.93 -19.71
C ARG A 12 5.56 -0.57 -20.01
N MET A 13 6.13 -1.32 -19.09
CA MET A 13 6.24 -2.76 -19.23
C MET A 13 4.82 -3.36 -19.24
N ARG A 14 4.62 -4.39 -20.08
CA ARG A 14 3.40 -5.21 -19.96
C ARG A 14 3.38 -5.86 -18.57
N PHE A 15 2.19 -6.23 -18.10
CA PHE A 15 2.00 -6.77 -16.74
C PHE A 15 2.96 -7.91 -16.38
N ASN A 16 3.07 -8.95 -17.24
CA ASN A 16 3.93 -10.10 -16.96
C ASN A 16 5.44 -9.74 -16.85
N PRO A 17 6.05 -8.95 -17.77
CA PRO A 17 7.40 -8.43 -17.56
C PRO A 17 7.52 -7.57 -16.29
N ALA A 18 6.51 -6.77 -15.94
CA ALA A 18 6.52 -5.94 -14.74
C ALA A 18 6.56 -6.78 -13.46
N LEU A 19 5.81 -7.88 -13.40
CA LEU A 19 5.86 -8.83 -12.28
C LEU A 19 7.27 -9.33 -11.98
N LEU A 20 8.08 -9.57 -13.01
CA LEU A 20 9.41 -10.14 -12.87
C LEU A 20 10.52 -9.10 -12.70
N HIS A 21 10.35 -7.91 -13.30
CA HIS A 21 11.45 -6.98 -13.48
C HIS A 21 11.28 -5.62 -12.81
N SER A 22 10.06 -5.21 -12.44
CA SER A 22 9.85 -3.93 -11.74
C SER A 22 10.31 -4.00 -10.28
N GLY A 23 10.63 -2.84 -9.72
CA GLY A 23 10.98 -2.68 -8.30
C GLY A 23 12.29 -3.36 -7.86
N LYS A 24 13.06 -3.97 -8.77
CA LYS A 24 14.31 -4.61 -8.43
C LYS A 24 15.36 -3.58 -8.00
N MET A 25 15.95 -3.82 -6.86
CA MET A 25 17.16 -3.14 -6.41
C MET A 25 18.31 -4.16 -6.51
N GLY A 26 19.11 -4.03 -7.56
CA GLY A 26 20.30 -4.88 -7.72
C GLY A 26 21.33 -4.57 -6.64
N ASP A 27 22.22 -5.53 -6.38
CA ASP A 27 23.36 -5.33 -5.50
C ASP A 27 24.63 -5.22 -6.37
N GLU A 28 25.21 -4.03 -6.44
CA GLU A 28 26.42 -3.78 -7.23
C GLU A 28 27.65 -4.48 -6.63
N ALA A 29 27.67 -4.71 -5.32
CA ALA A 29 28.80 -5.34 -4.66
C ALA A 29 28.95 -6.83 -5.01
N THR A 30 27.84 -7.54 -5.17
CA THR A 30 27.82 -8.97 -5.51
C THR A 30 27.40 -9.26 -6.93
N GLY A 31 26.83 -8.27 -7.64
CA GLY A 31 26.23 -8.44 -8.97
C GLY A 31 24.91 -9.20 -8.94
N ALA A 32 24.26 -9.33 -7.79
CA ALA A 32 22.98 -10.01 -7.67
C ALA A 32 21.91 -9.34 -8.53
N THR A 33 21.19 -10.15 -9.31
CA THR A 33 20.13 -9.67 -10.22
C THR A 33 18.77 -9.47 -9.53
N LEU A 34 18.59 -10.06 -8.35
CA LEU A 34 17.44 -9.91 -7.49
C LEU A 34 17.83 -9.06 -6.28
N THR A 35 16.85 -8.40 -5.68
CA THR A 35 17.05 -7.68 -4.42
C THR A 35 17.43 -8.67 -3.31
N PRO A 36 18.58 -8.55 -2.67
CA PRO A 36 18.92 -9.36 -1.49
C PRO A 36 17.93 -9.14 -0.35
N ILE A 37 17.85 -10.13 0.56
CA ILE A 37 17.07 -10.00 1.79
C ILE A 37 17.94 -9.33 2.85
N TYR A 38 17.63 -8.09 3.19
CA TYR A 38 18.34 -7.32 4.21
C TYR A 38 17.66 -7.47 5.56
N GLN A 39 18.22 -8.33 6.43
CA GLN A 39 17.73 -8.54 7.80
C GLN A 39 18.37 -7.60 8.83
N SER A 40 19.11 -6.60 8.36
CA SER A 40 19.73 -5.60 9.24
C SER A 40 18.69 -4.63 9.80
N SER A 41 18.78 -4.32 11.09
CA SER A 41 17.97 -3.27 11.71
C SER A 41 18.51 -1.86 11.48
N ALA A 42 19.83 -1.71 11.33
CA ALA A 42 20.50 -0.43 11.13
C ALA A 42 21.47 -0.52 9.93
N PHE A 43 21.72 0.62 9.31
CA PHE A 43 22.59 0.76 8.15
C PHE A 43 23.70 1.76 8.44
N TYR A 44 24.92 1.39 8.07
CA TYR A 44 26.09 2.24 8.24
C TYR A 44 26.04 3.45 7.31
N GLN A 45 26.46 4.61 7.84
CA GLN A 45 26.62 5.85 7.08
C GLN A 45 28.09 6.22 7.00
N THR A 46 28.51 6.83 5.89
CA THR A 46 29.91 7.21 5.65
C THR A 46 30.34 8.44 6.44
N SER A 47 29.37 9.32 6.82
CA SER A 47 29.64 10.48 7.64
C SER A 47 28.39 10.91 8.45
N ALA A 48 28.62 11.74 9.47
CA ALA A 48 27.56 12.33 10.28
C ALA A 48 26.64 13.26 9.43
N GLU A 49 27.23 14.00 8.49
CA GLU A 49 26.48 14.89 7.60
C GLU A 49 25.55 14.10 6.66
N GLN A 50 25.98 12.94 6.20
CA GLN A 50 25.12 12.07 5.41
C GLN A 50 23.96 11.51 6.24
N HIS A 51 24.22 11.12 7.47
CA HIS A 51 23.21 10.67 8.40
C HIS A 51 22.14 11.75 8.65
N GLU A 52 22.59 12.99 8.92
CA GLU A 52 21.72 14.15 9.09
C GLU A 52 20.85 14.41 7.84
N LYS A 53 21.44 14.36 6.64
CA LYS A 53 20.69 14.52 5.38
C LYS A 53 19.61 13.47 5.20
N LEU A 54 19.88 12.22 5.57
CA LEU A 54 18.88 11.14 5.53
C LEU A 54 17.73 11.40 6.48
N PHE A 55 18.01 11.80 7.74
CA PHE A 55 16.98 12.11 8.73
C PHE A 55 16.09 13.28 8.31
N HIS A 56 16.63 14.25 7.58
CA HIS A 56 15.88 15.39 7.06
C HIS A 56 15.28 15.17 5.67
N ASN A 57 15.28 13.92 5.16
CA ASN A 57 14.81 13.58 3.80
C ASN A 57 15.50 14.39 2.68
N LYS A 58 16.74 14.82 2.90
CA LYS A 58 17.56 15.58 1.93
C LYS A 58 18.50 14.69 1.12
N ALA A 59 18.54 13.39 1.42
CA ALA A 59 19.29 12.38 0.69
C ALA A 59 18.52 11.07 0.66
N ASN A 60 18.75 10.27 -0.39
CA ASN A 60 18.22 8.92 -0.48
C ASN A 60 19.18 7.95 0.22
N GLY A 61 18.62 6.95 0.91
CA GLY A 61 19.39 5.90 1.57
C GLY A 61 18.60 5.21 2.66
N PHE A 62 19.28 4.31 3.36
CA PHE A 62 18.70 3.52 4.44
C PHE A 62 19.44 3.81 5.73
N SER A 63 18.73 4.02 6.83
CA SER A 63 19.32 4.27 8.14
C SER A 63 18.86 3.26 9.18
N TYR A 64 17.56 2.97 9.20
CA TYR A 64 16.96 2.06 10.17
C TYR A 64 15.72 1.39 9.57
N THR A 65 15.60 0.07 9.72
CA THR A 65 14.56 -0.75 9.07
C THR A 65 13.13 -0.34 9.41
N ARG A 66 12.86 0.21 10.59
CA ARG A 66 11.53 0.73 10.92
C ARG A 66 11.13 1.91 10.02
N LEU A 67 12.08 2.67 9.50
CA LEU A 67 11.84 3.79 8.59
C LEU A 67 11.79 3.32 7.14
N ASN A 68 12.82 2.57 6.73
CA ASN A 68 12.91 1.99 5.39
C ASN A 68 13.95 0.86 5.36
N ASN A 69 13.78 -0.06 4.41
CA ASN A 69 14.66 -1.21 4.22
C ASN A 69 14.72 -1.54 2.72
N PRO A 70 15.89 -1.89 2.13
CA PRO A 70 15.99 -2.17 0.70
C PRO A 70 15.04 -3.27 0.22
N THR A 71 14.82 -4.33 1.01
CA THR A 71 13.91 -5.42 0.67
C THR A 71 12.46 -4.94 0.62
N ILE A 72 12.03 -4.17 1.64
CA ILE A 72 10.68 -3.60 1.72
C ILE A 72 10.48 -2.61 0.58
N THR A 73 11.43 -1.70 0.36
CA THR A 73 11.37 -0.71 -0.73
C THR A 73 11.27 -1.38 -2.10
N ALA A 74 11.96 -2.50 -2.33
CA ALA A 74 11.85 -3.25 -3.58
C ALA A 74 10.43 -3.82 -3.78
N PHE A 75 9.79 -4.30 -2.72
CA PHE A 75 8.40 -4.75 -2.75
C PHE A 75 7.45 -3.59 -3.04
N GLU A 76 7.56 -2.49 -2.31
CA GLU A 76 6.73 -1.28 -2.49
C GLU A 76 6.84 -0.72 -3.91
N ASN A 77 8.06 -0.59 -4.43
CA ASN A 77 8.29 -0.14 -5.81
C ASN A 77 7.66 -1.09 -6.85
N ARG A 78 7.68 -2.40 -6.59
CA ARG A 78 7.04 -3.38 -7.47
C ARG A 78 5.53 -3.23 -7.47
N MET A 79 4.91 -3.16 -6.30
CA MET A 79 3.46 -2.96 -6.17
C MET A 79 3.04 -1.64 -6.81
N THR A 80 3.78 -0.56 -6.57
CA THR A 80 3.56 0.74 -7.22
C THR A 80 3.55 0.62 -8.74
N ALA A 81 4.51 -0.12 -9.31
CA ALA A 81 4.60 -0.30 -10.76
C ALA A 81 3.47 -1.18 -11.33
N LEU A 82 3.03 -2.21 -10.61
CA LEU A 82 1.96 -3.12 -11.02
C LEU A 82 0.60 -2.44 -11.00
N GLU A 83 0.35 -1.63 -9.97
CA GLU A 83 -0.92 -0.92 -9.76
C GLU A 83 -0.97 0.45 -10.47
N ASN A 84 0.10 0.85 -11.17
CA ASN A 84 0.25 2.21 -11.75
C ASN A 84 0.03 3.31 -10.69
N GLY A 85 0.38 3.03 -9.42
CA GLY A 85 0.23 3.94 -8.30
C GLY A 85 1.34 5.00 -8.26
N LEU A 86 1.15 6.01 -7.42
CA LEU A 86 2.18 7.00 -7.12
C LEU A 86 3.27 6.41 -6.21
N SER A 87 2.85 5.71 -5.18
CA SER A 87 3.70 4.99 -4.23
C SER A 87 2.90 3.89 -3.52
N SER A 88 3.59 2.99 -2.83
CA SER A 88 3.00 1.96 -1.99
C SER A 88 3.68 1.94 -0.63
N ILE A 89 2.96 1.52 0.40
CA ILE A 89 3.48 1.31 1.75
C ILE A 89 3.19 -0.13 2.13
N ALA A 90 4.23 -0.87 2.51
CA ALA A 90 4.10 -2.23 2.99
C ALA A 90 3.64 -2.27 4.46
N CYS A 91 2.68 -3.11 4.76
CA CYS A 91 2.20 -3.38 6.10
C CYS A 91 2.49 -4.84 6.50
N ALA A 92 2.46 -5.13 7.80
CA ALA A 92 2.73 -6.47 8.34
C ALA A 92 1.63 -7.49 7.98
N SER A 93 0.44 -7.04 7.62
CA SER A 93 -0.69 -7.88 7.20
C SER A 93 -1.67 -7.09 6.33
N GLY A 94 -2.55 -7.79 5.60
CA GLY A 94 -3.65 -7.17 4.86
C GLY A 94 -4.59 -6.37 5.77
N MET A 95 -4.92 -6.89 6.95
CA MET A 95 -5.75 -6.16 7.93
C MET A 95 -5.07 -4.88 8.42
N ALA A 96 -3.75 -4.91 8.67
CA ALA A 96 -3.00 -3.70 9.00
C ALA A 96 -3.02 -2.68 7.84
N ALA A 97 -2.99 -3.14 6.59
CA ALA A 97 -3.10 -2.27 5.43
C ALA A 97 -4.49 -1.60 5.35
N ILE A 98 -5.57 -2.38 5.51
CA ILE A 98 -6.95 -1.86 5.50
C ILE A 98 -7.15 -0.85 6.64
N PHE A 99 -6.78 -1.22 7.87
CA PHE A 99 -6.91 -0.37 9.04
C PHE A 99 -6.17 0.97 8.86
N ASN A 100 -4.90 0.92 8.49
CA ASN A 100 -4.11 2.14 8.32
C ASN A 100 -4.62 3.02 7.16
N ALA A 101 -5.02 2.41 6.04
CA ALA A 101 -5.54 3.16 4.90
C ALA A 101 -6.82 3.93 5.28
N LEU A 102 -7.76 3.27 5.94
CA LEU A 102 -9.03 3.87 6.33
C LEU A 102 -8.87 4.93 7.42
N LEU A 103 -8.06 4.63 8.47
CA LEU A 103 -7.80 5.59 9.53
C LEU A 103 -7.06 6.86 9.06
N HIS A 104 -6.32 6.76 7.94
CA HIS A 104 -5.66 7.91 7.34
C HIS A 104 -6.63 8.83 6.57
N ILE A 105 -7.73 8.27 6.06
CA ILE A 105 -8.68 8.98 5.18
C ILE A 105 -9.88 9.52 5.98
N VAL A 106 -10.33 8.79 7.02
CA VAL A 106 -11.57 9.04 7.75
C VAL A 106 -11.27 9.55 9.15
N ASN A 107 -11.95 10.61 9.56
CA ASN A 107 -11.80 11.23 10.88
C ASN A 107 -13.00 10.90 11.78
N ALA A 108 -12.84 11.15 13.09
CA ALA A 108 -13.94 11.04 14.04
C ALA A 108 -15.12 11.93 13.63
N GLY A 109 -16.33 11.39 13.69
CA GLY A 109 -17.57 12.02 13.25
C GLY A 109 -17.91 11.82 11.78
N GLU A 110 -17.02 11.23 11.00
CA GLU A 110 -17.24 10.85 9.60
C GLU A 110 -17.70 9.39 9.46
N GLU A 111 -18.10 9.00 8.25
CA GLU A 111 -18.70 7.69 7.98
C GLU A 111 -17.98 6.94 6.84
N ILE A 112 -17.91 5.61 7.00
CA ILE A 112 -17.53 4.65 5.98
C ILE A 112 -18.80 3.95 5.50
N LEU A 113 -19.02 3.90 4.20
CA LEU A 113 -20.02 3.05 3.58
C LEU A 113 -19.36 1.75 3.16
N ALA A 114 -19.74 0.62 3.74
CA ALA A 114 -19.10 -0.66 3.51
C ALA A 114 -20.05 -1.69 2.90
N SER A 115 -19.55 -2.54 2.01
CA SER A 115 -20.29 -3.67 1.48
C SER A 115 -20.70 -4.62 2.61
N THR A 116 -21.88 -5.24 2.49
CA THR A 116 -22.29 -6.36 3.36
C THR A 116 -21.59 -7.68 3.03
N SER A 117 -20.88 -7.75 1.90
CA SER A 117 -20.16 -8.93 1.43
C SER A 117 -18.66 -8.75 1.58
N LEU A 118 -18.18 -8.86 2.82
CA LEU A 118 -16.77 -8.66 3.20
C LEU A 118 -16.26 -9.86 3.98
N TYR A 119 -14.92 -9.98 4.01
CA TYR A 119 -14.23 -10.86 4.94
C TYR A 119 -14.58 -10.52 6.39
N GLY A 120 -14.82 -11.54 7.24
CA GLY A 120 -15.22 -11.34 8.63
C GLY A 120 -14.28 -10.43 9.42
N GLY A 121 -12.95 -10.59 9.25
CA GLY A 121 -11.99 -9.69 9.89
C GLY A 121 -12.07 -8.23 9.42
N SER A 122 -12.52 -7.97 8.19
CA SER A 122 -12.80 -6.59 7.74
C SER A 122 -14.01 -6.03 8.47
N ILE A 123 -15.06 -6.84 8.65
CA ILE A 123 -16.27 -6.44 9.41
C ILE A 123 -15.91 -6.12 10.86
N ASP A 124 -15.09 -6.96 11.51
CA ASP A 124 -14.65 -6.73 12.89
C ASP A 124 -13.90 -5.39 13.01
N VAL A 125 -12.97 -5.10 12.09
CA VAL A 125 -12.25 -3.81 12.06
C VAL A 125 -13.20 -2.63 11.87
N PHE A 126 -14.25 -2.77 11.06
CA PHE A 126 -15.24 -1.71 10.89
C PHE A 126 -16.05 -1.45 12.16
N HIS A 127 -16.35 -2.48 12.95
CA HIS A 127 -16.95 -2.31 14.26
C HIS A 127 -15.98 -1.64 15.26
N ASP A 128 -14.69 -2.01 15.21
CA ASP A 128 -13.67 -1.40 16.06
C ASP A 128 -13.51 0.11 15.76
N PHE A 129 -13.77 0.58 14.56
CA PHE A 129 -13.73 2.00 14.22
C PHE A 129 -14.75 2.86 14.98
N GLU A 130 -15.81 2.27 15.53
CA GLU A 130 -16.75 2.99 16.39
C GLU A 130 -16.07 3.54 17.63
N ALA A 131 -15.06 2.83 18.19
CA ALA A 131 -14.28 3.32 19.32
C ALA A 131 -13.44 4.56 18.99
N PHE A 132 -13.17 4.82 17.72
CA PHE A 132 -12.49 6.01 17.21
C PHE A 132 -13.48 7.12 16.77
N GLY A 133 -14.77 6.91 17.01
CA GLY A 133 -15.83 7.86 16.61
C GLY A 133 -16.12 7.86 15.09
N ILE A 134 -15.72 6.82 14.38
CA ILE A 134 -15.97 6.62 12.96
C ILE A 134 -17.13 5.62 12.83
N LYS A 135 -18.21 6.02 12.17
CA LYS A 135 -19.37 5.16 11.96
C LYS A 135 -19.22 4.39 10.65
N THR A 136 -19.56 3.09 10.67
CA THR A 136 -19.69 2.31 9.44
C THR A 136 -21.16 2.00 9.15
N VAL A 137 -21.56 2.25 7.91
CA VAL A 137 -22.89 1.92 7.38
C VAL A 137 -22.71 0.78 6.37
N PHE A 138 -23.28 -0.37 6.66
CA PHE A 138 -23.23 -1.52 5.75
C PHE A 138 -24.39 -1.48 4.76
N VAL A 139 -24.10 -1.72 3.47
CA VAL A 139 -25.08 -1.68 2.38
C VAL A 139 -24.80 -2.80 1.38
N ASP A 140 -25.83 -3.28 0.71
CA ASP A 140 -25.62 -4.14 -0.46
C ASP A 140 -25.03 -3.29 -1.58
N ILE A 141 -23.76 -3.53 -1.91
CA ILE A 141 -23.02 -2.75 -2.89
C ILE A 141 -23.57 -2.92 -4.32
N HIS A 142 -24.34 -3.99 -4.58
CA HIS A 142 -24.98 -4.25 -5.87
C HIS A 142 -26.32 -3.52 -6.02
N ASP A 143 -26.87 -2.98 -4.96
CA ASP A 143 -28.06 -2.14 -4.99
C ASP A 143 -27.65 -0.66 -5.08
N GLU A 144 -27.58 -0.15 -6.31
CA GLU A 144 -27.15 1.23 -6.59
C GLU A 144 -28.03 2.27 -5.89
N GLU A 145 -29.33 2.02 -5.76
CA GLU A 145 -30.26 2.94 -5.10
C GLU A 145 -30.05 2.93 -3.58
N ALA A 146 -29.78 1.76 -2.98
CA ALA A 146 -29.43 1.67 -1.57
C ALA A 146 -28.10 2.37 -1.28
N VAL A 147 -27.09 2.22 -2.15
CA VAL A 147 -25.80 2.92 -2.03
C VAL A 147 -26.01 4.43 -2.11
N LYS A 148 -26.74 4.92 -3.11
CA LYS A 148 -27.05 6.37 -3.25
C LYS A 148 -27.80 6.93 -2.05
N ALA A 149 -28.77 6.20 -1.52
CA ALA A 149 -29.56 6.60 -0.36
C ALA A 149 -28.75 6.65 0.94
N ALA A 150 -27.70 5.81 1.05
CA ALA A 150 -26.84 5.75 2.22
C ALA A 150 -25.74 6.83 2.22
N ILE A 151 -25.38 7.39 1.07
CA ILE A 151 -24.38 8.47 0.97
C ILE A 151 -24.95 9.76 1.57
N ASN A 152 -24.16 10.40 2.43
CA ASN A 152 -24.48 11.69 3.03
C ASN A 152 -23.19 12.55 3.21
N ASP A 153 -23.34 13.76 3.76
CA ASP A 153 -22.23 14.72 3.90
C ASP A 153 -21.06 14.21 4.78
N LYS A 154 -21.29 13.18 5.59
CA LYS A 154 -20.25 12.55 6.44
C LYS A 154 -19.55 11.39 5.75
N THR A 155 -20.11 10.85 4.68
CA THR A 155 -19.52 9.72 3.96
C THR A 155 -18.22 10.14 3.31
N ARG A 156 -17.10 9.47 3.65
CA ARG A 156 -15.76 9.74 3.11
C ARG A 156 -15.23 8.62 2.23
N VAL A 157 -15.65 7.40 2.50
CA VAL A 157 -15.14 6.20 1.83
C VAL A 157 -16.29 5.27 1.52
N ILE A 158 -16.26 4.68 0.33
CA ILE A 158 -17.01 3.48 0.00
C ILE A 158 -16.00 2.34 -0.05
N PHE A 159 -16.21 1.30 0.75
CA PHE A 159 -15.32 0.15 0.84
C PHE A 159 -16.01 -1.13 0.36
N ALA A 160 -15.37 -1.85 -0.54
CA ALA A 160 -15.81 -3.15 -1.02
C ALA A 160 -14.60 -4.03 -1.32
N GLU A 161 -14.79 -5.34 -1.32
CA GLU A 161 -13.84 -6.32 -1.81
C GLU A 161 -14.23 -6.69 -3.25
N THR A 162 -13.25 -6.79 -4.15
CA THR A 162 -13.49 -7.14 -5.57
C THR A 162 -14.25 -8.45 -5.70
N ILE A 163 -13.93 -9.42 -4.84
CA ILE A 163 -14.63 -10.70 -4.71
C ILE A 163 -15.02 -10.86 -3.25
N GLY A 164 -16.31 -10.85 -2.96
CA GLY A 164 -16.84 -10.95 -1.61
C GLY A 164 -16.52 -12.29 -0.93
N ASN A 165 -16.36 -12.27 0.39
CA ASN A 165 -16.08 -13.43 1.20
C ASN A 165 -17.19 -13.59 2.27
N PRO A 166 -17.91 -14.72 2.36
CA PRO A 166 -17.70 -15.99 1.63
C PRO A 166 -18.56 -16.14 0.37
N LYS A 167 -19.37 -15.17 -0.01
CA LYS A 167 -20.40 -15.33 -1.07
C LYS A 167 -19.81 -15.43 -2.46
N LEU A 168 -18.56 -14.98 -2.69
CA LEU A 168 -17.89 -14.92 -3.99
C LEU A 168 -18.62 -14.05 -5.04
N ASP A 169 -19.46 -13.14 -4.59
CA ASP A 169 -20.03 -12.12 -5.44
C ASP A 169 -18.95 -11.12 -5.87
N VAL A 170 -19.06 -10.65 -7.10
CA VAL A 170 -18.07 -9.74 -7.71
C VAL A 170 -18.69 -8.36 -7.80
N VAL A 171 -17.99 -7.36 -7.30
CA VAL A 171 -18.40 -5.96 -7.42
C VAL A 171 -18.01 -5.45 -8.81
N ASP A 172 -19.00 -4.91 -9.54
CA ASP A 172 -18.83 -4.32 -10.87
C ASP A 172 -18.77 -2.77 -10.74
#